data_00eea96b40879dcc2e8fb07c2522c1f7
#
_entry.id   00eea96b40879dcc2e8fb07c2522c1f7
#
_cell.length_a   1.000
_cell.length_b   1.000
_cell.length_c   1.000
_cell.angle_alpha   90.00
_cell.angle_beta   90.00
_cell.angle_gamma   90.00
#
_symmetry.space_group_name_H-M   'P 1'
#
loop_
_entity.id
_entity.type
_entity.pdbx_description
1 polymer ?
#
loop_
_entity_poly.entity_id
_entity_poly.type
_entity_poly.pdbx_seq_one_letter_code
_entity_poly.pdbx_strand_id
1 'polypeptide(L)'
;MDKQNYDEIIKNKTDDYYSSNSKNRLFKNKQKMELAKTISDSIDINNYLNEVIYIDKNNTTHIFVTYHKLKVIMHPDNFDFIVAHVDKLILSILNIHNSYYLHVDIFSLTISGVQRLKPFIERFLTAIFDNGTKTRVDNLEKIFIYNSPNVISTIRVMLEPLVKHLGVLEKVVYVKNN
;
A
#
# COMPACT_ATOMS: atom_id res chain seq x y z
N MET A 1 -2.28 11.29 25.10
CA MET A 1 -1.20 11.23 24.09
C MET A 1 -1.60 12.16 22.97
N ASP A 2 -0.85 13.22 22.77
CA ASP A 2 -1.13 14.15 21.66
C ASP A 2 -0.98 13.39 20.34
N LYS A 3 -2.01 13.49 19.50
CA LYS A 3 -2.01 12.86 18.19
C LYS A 3 -0.93 13.52 17.34
N GLN A 4 0.08 12.77 16.94
CA GLN A 4 1.16 13.28 16.11
C GLN A 4 0.60 13.82 14.79
N ASN A 5 0.93 15.06 14.44
CA ASN A 5 0.52 15.65 13.16
C ASN A 5 1.45 15.14 12.04
N TYR A 6 1.14 13.97 11.51
CA TYR A 6 1.94 13.32 10.48
C TYR A 6 2.03 14.14 9.20
N ASP A 7 0.96 14.82 8.80
CA ASP A 7 0.95 15.63 7.56
C ASP A 7 1.96 16.78 7.63
N GLU A 8 2.08 17.41 8.79
CA GLU A 8 3.06 18.49 9.02
C GLU A 8 4.50 17.93 9.03
N ILE A 9 4.75 16.82 9.70
CA ILE A 9 6.07 16.19 9.74
C ILE A 9 6.50 15.78 8.33
N ILE A 10 5.61 15.13 7.57
CA ILE A 10 5.88 14.69 6.19
C ILE A 10 6.20 15.90 5.31
N LYS A 11 5.41 16.98 5.45
CA LYS A 11 5.65 18.21 4.71
C LYS A 11 7.02 18.80 5.04
N ASN A 12 7.33 19.02 6.32
CA ASN A 12 8.59 19.61 6.76
C ASN A 12 9.79 18.76 6.29
N LYS A 13 9.75 17.43 6.45
CA LYS A 13 10.81 16.55 5.97
C LYS A 13 10.96 16.57 4.45
N THR A 14 9.86 16.72 3.72
CA THR A 14 9.88 16.84 2.26
C THR A 14 10.53 18.14 1.83
N ASP A 15 10.17 19.25 2.46
CA ASP A 15 10.72 20.58 2.18
C ASP A 15 12.22 20.63 2.53
N ASP A 16 12.63 20.12 3.69
CA ASP A 16 14.03 20.02 4.12
C ASP A 16 14.87 19.16 3.15
N TYR A 17 14.34 18.01 2.74
CA TYR A 17 15.04 17.14 1.80
C TYR A 17 15.30 17.83 0.46
N TYR A 18 14.31 18.49 -0.12
CA TYR A 18 14.44 19.15 -1.42
C TYR A 18 15.09 20.53 -1.35
N SER A 19 15.22 21.15 -0.18
CA SER A 19 16.06 22.33 0.01
C SER A 19 17.55 21.98 -0.03
N SER A 20 17.90 20.81 0.48
CA SER A 20 19.28 20.30 0.51
C SER A 20 19.67 19.49 -0.75
N ASN A 21 18.68 18.94 -1.45
CA ASN A 21 18.86 18.08 -2.61
C ASN A 21 18.04 18.58 -3.79
N SER A 22 18.67 19.11 -4.82
CA SER A 22 17.94 19.52 -6.03
C SER A 22 17.14 18.35 -6.63
N LYS A 23 15.92 18.63 -7.14
CA LYS A 23 15.10 17.61 -7.80
C LYS A 23 15.80 17.08 -9.04
N ASN A 24 16.18 15.81 -9.01
CA ASN A 24 16.88 15.16 -10.11
C ASN A 24 15.91 14.28 -10.92
N ARG A 25 15.74 14.58 -12.21
CA ARG A 25 14.85 13.81 -13.09
C ARG A 25 15.35 12.39 -13.37
N LEU A 26 16.66 12.19 -13.47
CA LEU A 26 17.28 10.89 -13.78
C LEU A 26 17.22 9.94 -12.59
N PHE A 27 17.39 10.46 -11.36
CA PHE A 27 17.41 9.68 -10.13
C PHE A 27 16.15 9.86 -9.28
N LYS A 28 15.04 10.27 -9.91
CA LYS A 28 13.78 10.57 -9.22
C LYS A 28 13.28 9.44 -8.31
N ASN A 29 13.36 8.20 -8.76
CA ASN A 29 12.89 7.05 -7.97
C ASN A 29 13.80 6.81 -6.76
N LYS A 30 15.12 6.96 -6.92
CA LYS A 30 16.08 6.86 -5.82
C LYS A 30 15.82 7.95 -4.78
N GLN A 31 15.71 9.21 -5.18
CA GLN A 31 15.39 10.32 -4.28
C GLN A 31 14.08 10.10 -3.51
N LYS A 32 13.06 9.56 -4.17
CA LYS A 32 11.80 9.24 -3.48
C LYS A 32 11.92 8.12 -2.45
N MET A 33 12.78 7.14 -2.67
CA MET A 33 13.05 6.08 -1.69
C MET A 33 13.87 6.62 -0.50
N GLU A 34 14.86 7.45 -0.76
CA GLU A 34 15.66 8.12 0.29
C GLU A 34 14.78 9.04 1.15
N LEU A 35 13.93 9.85 0.51
CA LEU A 35 12.97 10.70 1.23
C LEU A 35 12.00 9.85 2.07
N ALA A 36 11.46 8.78 1.50
CA ALA A 36 10.57 7.88 2.22
C ALA A 36 11.23 7.27 3.46
N LYS A 37 12.52 6.91 3.37
CA LYS A 37 13.31 6.45 4.52
C LYS A 37 13.44 7.55 5.57
N THR A 38 13.83 8.76 5.17
CA THR A 38 13.94 9.91 6.09
C THR A 38 12.64 10.21 6.81
N ILE A 39 11.50 10.14 6.11
CA ILE A 39 10.17 10.34 6.72
C ILE A 39 9.86 9.20 7.67
N SER A 40 10.03 7.96 7.24
CA SER A 40 9.77 6.76 8.04
C SER A 40 10.55 6.74 9.35
N ASP A 41 11.84 7.15 9.31
CA ASP A 41 12.73 7.24 10.49
C ASP A 41 12.33 8.38 11.46
N SER A 42 11.46 9.31 11.02
CA SER A 42 11.06 10.51 11.79
C SER A 42 9.69 10.38 12.48
N ILE A 43 8.97 9.30 12.25
CA ILE A 43 7.61 9.10 12.77
C ILE A 43 7.49 7.76 13.51
N ASP A 44 6.45 7.64 14.34
CA ASP A 44 6.01 6.34 14.83
C ASP A 44 5.32 5.57 13.69
N ILE A 45 6.07 4.68 13.04
CA ILE A 45 5.59 3.94 11.87
C ILE A 45 4.42 3.02 12.21
N ASN A 46 4.36 2.45 13.43
CA ASN A 46 3.24 1.59 13.86
C ASN A 46 1.94 2.38 13.92
N ASN A 47 1.98 3.53 14.59
CA ASN A 47 0.81 4.38 14.73
C ASN A 47 0.40 4.96 13.37
N TYR A 48 1.36 5.34 12.52
CA TYR A 48 1.08 5.80 11.16
C TYR A 48 0.42 4.72 10.30
N LEU A 49 0.93 3.49 10.33
CA LEU A 49 0.34 2.38 9.59
C LEU A 49 -1.10 2.11 10.02
N ASN A 50 -1.42 2.19 11.31
CA ASN A 50 -2.79 2.04 11.81
C ASN A 50 -3.75 3.14 11.32
N GLU A 51 -3.24 4.30 10.88
CA GLU A 51 -4.06 5.36 10.26
C GLU A 51 -4.25 5.19 8.76
N VAL A 52 -3.30 4.55 8.06
CA VAL A 52 -3.31 4.42 6.60
C VAL A 52 -3.69 3.04 6.11
N ILE A 53 -3.59 2.02 6.98
CA ILE A 53 -4.03 0.64 6.75
C ILE A 53 -4.79 0.19 7.99
N TYR A 54 -6.10 0.05 7.90
CA TYR A 54 -6.94 -0.22 9.07
C TYR A 54 -8.17 -1.06 8.73
N ILE A 55 -8.73 -1.69 9.76
CA ILE A 55 -10.04 -2.35 9.69
C ILE A 55 -11.12 -1.31 9.98
N ASP A 56 -12.19 -1.29 9.18
CA ASP A 56 -13.34 -0.42 9.42
C ASP A 56 -14.02 -0.77 10.75
N LYS A 57 -14.29 0.23 11.57
CA LYS A 57 -14.95 0.07 12.87
C LYS A 57 -16.40 -0.40 12.73
N ASN A 58 -17.07 -0.01 11.65
CA ASN A 58 -18.48 -0.36 11.41
C ASN A 58 -18.62 -1.68 10.65
N ASN A 59 -17.56 -2.10 9.96
CA ASN A 59 -17.54 -3.35 9.21
C ASN A 59 -16.19 -4.06 9.37
N THR A 60 -16.12 -4.90 10.39
CA THR A 60 -14.88 -5.53 10.88
C THR A 60 -14.26 -6.56 9.93
N THR A 61 -14.87 -6.82 8.78
CA THR A 61 -14.30 -7.67 7.71
C THR A 61 -13.62 -6.86 6.60
N HIS A 62 -13.65 -5.53 6.66
CA HIS A 62 -13.15 -4.64 5.62
C HIS A 62 -11.84 -3.96 6.03
N ILE A 63 -10.79 -4.17 5.25
CA ILE A 63 -9.47 -3.53 5.40
C ILE A 63 -9.36 -2.41 4.38
N PHE A 64 -9.01 -1.22 4.83
CA PHE A 64 -8.78 -0.04 4.01
C PHE A 64 -7.30 0.27 3.90
N VAL A 65 -6.83 0.59 2.69
CA VAL A 65 -5.46 0.97 2.37
C VAL A 65 -5.46 2.28 1.60
N THR A 66 -4.78 3.29 2.12
CA THR A 66 -4.66 4.61 1.50
C THR A 66 -3.29 4.77 0.85
N TYR A 67 -3.15 4.43 -0.43
CA TYR A 67 -1.87 4.40 -1.13
C TYR A 67 -1.14 5.74 -1.12
N HIS A 68 -1.84 6.87 -1.33
CA HIS A 68 -1.18 8.17 -1.41
C HIS A 68 -0.50 8.59 -0.09
N LYS A 69 -1.00 8.11 1.05
CA LYS A 69 -0.37 8.26 2.36
C LYS A 69 0.72 7.20 2.55
N LEU A 70 0.42 5.94 2.26
CA LEU A 70 1.36 4.84 2.45
C LEU A 70 2.67 5.03 1.67
N LYS A 71 2.59 5.47 0.40
CA LYS A 71 3.78 5.61 -0.48
C LYS A 71 4.85 6.56 0.04
N VAL A 72 4.52 7.48 0.97
CA VAL A 72 5.48 8.48 1.48
C VAL A 72 6.47 7.90 2.48
N ILE A 73 6.14 6.74 3.05
CA ILE A 73 7.01 6.03 3.99
C ILE A 73 7.61 4.75 3.39
N MET A 74 7.17 4.34 2.18
CA MET A 74 7.58 3.06 1.60
C MET A 74 9.01 3.11 1.03
N HIS A 75 9.90 2.31 1.60
CA HIS A 75 11.27 2.08 1.13
C HIS A 75 11.68 0.61 1.38
N PRO A 76 12.74 0.10 0.72
CA PRO A 76 13.08 -1.33 0.77
C PRO A 76 13.24 -1.91 2.17
N ASP A 77 13.78 -1.13 3.12
CA ASP A 77 14.07 -1.62 4.47
C ASP A 77 12.80 -1.86 5.32
N ASN A 78 11.63 -1.27 4.93
CA ASN A 78 10.39 -1.44 5.68
C ASN A 78 9.28 -2.21 4.93
N PHE A 79 9.56 -2.73 3.74
CA PHE A 79 8.57 -3.46 2.96
C PHE A 79 8.01 -4.67 3.72
N ASP A 80 8.89 -5.47 4.32
CA ASP A 80 8.47 -6.67 5.07
C ASP A 80 7.65 -6.30 6.31
N PHE A 81 7.97 -5.18 6.94
CA PHE A 81 7.22 -4.66 8.09
C PHE A 81 5.79 -4.25 7.69
N ILE A 82 5.65 -3.56 6.55
CA ILE A 82 4.33 -3.16 6.01
C ILE A 82 3.52 -4.39 5.62
N VAL A 83 4.15 -5.37 4.96
CA VAL A 83 3.50 -6.65 4.60
C VAL A 83 3.01 -7.39 5.84
N ALA A 84 3.85 -7.50 6.87
CA ALA A 84 3.49 -8.15 8.14
C ALA A 84 2.34 -7.42 8.85
N HIS A 85 2.27 -6.09 8.76
CA HIS A 85 1.14 -5.32 9.31
C HIS A 85 -0.18 -5.70 8.61
N VAL A 86 -0.21 -5.76 7.27
CA VAL A 86 -1.41 -6.18 6.52
C VAL A 86 -1.78 -7.62 6.85
N ASP A 87 -0.81 -8.52 6.89
CA ASP A 87 -1.03 -9.93 7.22
C ASP A 87 -1.67 -10.11 8.60
N LYS A 88 -1.16 -9.37 9.58
CA LYS A 88 -1.74 -9.36 10.94
C LYS A 88 -3.21 -8.93 10.94
N LEU A 89 -3.58 -7.92 10.16
CA LEU A 89 -4.97 -7.47 10.04
C LEU A 89 -5.84 -8.55 9.38
N ILE A 90 -5.39 -9.18 8.30
CA ILE A 90 -6.09 -10.28 7.63
C ILE A 90 -6.30 -11.44 8.62
N LEU A 91 -5.26 -11.87 9.31
CA LEU A 91 -5.35 -12.96 10.29
C LEU A 91 -6.28 -12.62 11.45
N SER A 92 -6.28 -11.36 11.91
CA SER A 92 -7.20 -10.94 12.98
C SER A 92 -8.67 -11.04 12.56
N ILE A 93 -8.97 -10.74 11.28
CA ILE A 93 -10.32 -10.92 10.72
C ILE A 93 -10.65 -12.42 10.59
N LEU A 94 -9.75 -13.20 10.00
CA LEU A 94 -9.99 -14.62 9.72
C LEU A 94 -10.10 -15.48 10.99
N ASN A 95 -9.57 -15.02 12.12
CA ASN A 95 -9.78 -15.67 13.41
C ASN A 95 -11.24 -15.57 13.94
N ILE A 96 -12.03 -14.61 13.41
CA ILE A 96 -13.40 -14.35 13.86
C ILE A 96 -14.39 -14.59 12.73
N HIS A 97 -13.99 -14.28 11.49
CA HIS A 97 -14.82 -14.31 10.29
C HIS A 97 -14.20 -15.23 9.24
N ASN A 98 -15.03 -15.75 8.34
CA ASN A 98 -14.59 -16.68 7.28
C ASN A 98 -14.13 -15.96 6.00
N SER A 99 -14.31 -14.64 5.91
CA SER A 99 -13.95 -13.87 4.73
C SER A 99 -13.58 -12.44 5.06
N TYR A 100 -12.90 -11.77 4.10
CA TYR A 100 -12.51 -10.38 4.21
C TYR A 100 -12.55 -9.65 2.86
N TYR A 101 -12.56 -8.33 2.92
CA TYR A 101 -12.58 -7.41 1.78
C TYR A 101 -11.39 -6.47 1.87
N LEU A 102 -10.77 -6.17 0.72
CA LEU A 102 -9.75 -5.14 0.61
C LEU A 102 -10.29 -3.92 -0.12
N HIS A 103 -10.07 -2.75 0.44
CA HIS A 103 -10.41 -1.45 -0.14
C HIS A 103 -9.10 -0.67 -0.34
N VAL A 104 -8.72 -0.44 -1.58
CA VAL A 104 -7.45 0.21 -1.92
C VAL A 104 -7.73 1.51 -2.66
N ASP A 105 -7.49 2.63 -2.00
CA ASP A 105 -7.49 3.93 -2.64
C ASP A 105 -6.13 4.17 -3.31
N ILE A 106 -6.13 4.14 -4.65
CA ILE A 106 -4.91 4.31 -5.46
C ILE A 106 -4.76 5.75 -6.00
N PHE A 107 -5.38 6.72 -5.35
CA PHE A 107 -5.18 8.13 -5.69
C PHE A 107 -3.70 8.45 -5.88
N SER A 108 -3.36 9.19 -6.94
CA SER A 108 -2.00 9.57 -7.32
C SER A 108 -1.04 8.41 -7.68
N LEU A 109 -1.55 7.19 -7.95
CA LEU A 109 -0.74 6.12 -8.51
C LEU A 109 -0.29 6.47 -9.93
N THR A 110 0.97 6.19 -10.24
CA THR A 110 1.59 6.45 -11.54
C THR A 110 2.37 5.22 -12.02
N ILE A 111 2.63 5.12 -13.32
CA ILE A 111 3.47 4.05 -13.88
C ILE A 111 4.84 4.00 -13.18
N SER A 112 5.50 5.15 -13.02
CA SER A 112 6.80 5.21 -12.31
C SER A 112 6.69 4.85 -10.83
N GLY A 113 5.52 5.09 -10.20
CA GLY A 113 5.24 4.64 -8.84
C GLY A 113 5.16 3.12 -8.75
N VAL A 114 4.45 2.49 -9.68
CA VAL A 114 4.37 1.01 -9.78
C VAL A 114 5.75 0.41 -10.01
N GLN A 115 6.53 0.95 -10.96
CA GLN A 115 7.90 0.49 -11.23
C GLN A 115 8.80 0.57 -9.99
N ARG A 116 8.72 1.69 -9.25
CA ARG A 116 9.49 1.89 -8.02
C ARG A 116 9.10 0.90 -6.92
N LEU A 117 7.80 0.62 -6.79
CA LEU A 117 7.26 -0.23 -5.73
C LEU A 117 7.07 -1.69 -6.17
N LYS A 118 7.53 -2.06 -7.37
CA LYS A 118 7.44 -3.43 -7.86
C LYS A 118 7.99 -4.45 -6.87
N PRO A 119 9.17 -4.26 -6.23
CA PRO A 119 9.67 -5.21 -5.24
C PRO A 119 8.76 -5.37 -4.02
N PHE A 120 8.08 -4.29 -3.59
CA PHE A 120 7.07 -4.38 -2.53
C PHE A 120 5.86 -5.19 -2.99
N ILE A 121 5.35 -4.91 -4.19
CA ILE A 121 4.18 -5.61 -4.75
C ILE A 121 4.46 -7.12 -4.84
N GLU A 122 5.64 -7.50 -5.34
CA GLU A 122 6.06 -8.91 -5.42
C GLU A 122 6.11 -9.57 -4.03
N ARG A 123 6.74 -8.93 -3.05
CA ARG A 123 6.79 -9.43 -1.66
C ARG A 123 5.40 -9.56 -1.05
N PHE A 124 4.55 -8.55 -1.25
CA PHE A 124 3.17 -8.56 -0.75
C PHE A 124 2.37 -9.72 -1.35
N LEU A 125 2.41 -9.88 -2.68
CA LEU A 125 1.69 -10.95 -3.36
C LEU A 125 2.18 -12.33 -2.91
N THR A 126 3.49 -12.53 -2.80
CA THR A 126 4.06 -13.79 -2.33
C THR A 126 3.67 -14.07 -0.87
N ALA A 127 3.86 -13.12 0.01
CA ALA A 127 3.62 -13.33 1.44
C ALA A 127 2.12 -13.52 1.78
N ILE A 128 1.24 -12.77 1.09
CA ILE A 128 -0.19 -12.79 1.41
C ILE A 128 -0.95 -13.85 0.60
N PHE A 129 -0.61 -14.04 -0.67
CA PHE A 129 -1.42 -14.84 -1.59
C PHE A 129 -0.74 -16.11 -2.10
N ASP A 130 0.60 -16.21 -2.03
CA ASP A 130 1.35 -17.35 -2.58
C ASP A 130 2.18 -18.11 -1.52
N ASN A 131 1.85 -17.98 -0.26
CA ASN A 131 2.62 -18.62 0.83
C ASN A 131 2.25 -20.10 1.12
N GLY A 132 1.65 -20.78 0.15
CA GLY A 132 1.26 -22.19 0.25
C GLY A 132 -0.02 -22.48 1.05
N THR A 133 -0.63 -21.47 1.67
CA THR A 133 -1.95 -21.57 2.27
C THR A 133 -2.97 -20.88 1.35
N LYS A 134 -3.77 -21.64 0.62
CA LYS A 134 -4.86 -21.10 -0.22
C LYS A 134 -5.87 -20.26 0.58
N THR A 135 -5.88 -20.42 1.89
CA THR A 135 -6.88 -19.84 2.82
C THR A 135 -7.05 -18.34 2.68
N ARG A 136 -5.97 -17.57 2.42
CA ARG A 136 -6.09 -16.11 2.31
C ARG A 136 -6.74 -15.65 1.01
N VAL A 137 -6.40 -16.27 -0.12
CA VAL A 137 -7.03 -15.98 -1.42
C VAL A 137 -8.47 -16.47 -1.44
N ASP A 138 -8.72 -17.67 -0.93
CA ASP A 138 -10.04 -18.27 -0.92
C ASP A 138 -11.02 -17.43 -0.08
N ASN A 139 -10.56 -16.92 1.05
CA ASN A 139 -11.37 -16.10 1.97
C ASN A 139 -11.41 -14.61 1.60
N LEU A 140 -10.65 -14.17 0.61
CA LEU A 140 -10.77 -12.84 0.03
C LEU A 140 -12.01 -12.79 -0.88
N GLU A 141 -13.00 -11.98 -0.52
CA GLU A 141 -14.22 -11.83 -1.32
C GLU A 141 -14.02 -10.90 -2.51
N LYS A 142 -13.59 -9.66 -2.24
CA LYS A 142 -13.39 -8.62 -3.25
C LYS A 142 -12.22 -7.71 -2.91
N ILE A 143 -11.63 -7.14 -3.96
CA ILE A 143 -10.68 -6.02 -3.88
C ILE A 143 -11.35 -4.82 -4.56
N PHE A 144 -11.76 -3.84 -3.79
CA PHE A 144 -12.32 -2.59 -4.31
C PHE A 144 -11.20 -1.59 -4.56
N ILE A 145 -11.08 -1.13 -5.80
CA ILE A 145 -10.07 -0.14 -6.21
C ILE A 145 -10.75 1.20 -6.44
N TYR A 146 -10.36 2.20 -5.65
CA TYR A 146 -10.88 3.56 -5.71
C TYR A 146 -9.89 4.52 -6.38
N ASN A 147 -10.41 5.62 -6.90
CA ASN A 147 -9.63 6.73 -7.47
C ASN A 147 -8.62 6.26 -8.53
N SER A 148 -9.05 5.35 -9.40
CA SER A 148 -8.21 4.78 -10.46
C SER A 148 -7.77 5.86 -11.45
N PRO A 149 -6.45 6.01 -11.71
CA PRO A 149 -5.96 6.97 -12.68
C PRO A 149 -6.28 6.53 -14.12
N ASN A 150 -6.27 7.47 -15.07
CA ASN A 150 -6.51 7.18 -16.49
C ASN A 150 -5.54 6.13 -17.08
N VAL A 151 -4.35 5.95 -16.47
CA VAL A 151 -3.34 4.96 -16.89
C VAL A 151 -3.55 3.58 -16.26
N ILE A 152 -4.69 3.33 -15.63
CA ILE A 152 -4.95 2.06 -14.91
C ILE A 152 -4.87 0.82 -15.81
N SER A 153 -5.27 0.93 -17.08
CA SER A 153 -5.15 -0.15 -18.06
C SER A 153 -3.69 -0.56 -18.28
N THR A 154 -2.79 0.41 -18.41
CA THR A 154 -1.35 0.16 -18.55
C THR A 154 -0.78 -0.47 -17.28
N ILE A 155 -1.18 0.04 -16.10
CA ILE A 155 -0.75 -0.52 -14.79
C ILE A 155 -1.23 -1.98 -14.67
N ARG A 156 -2.46 -2.27 -15.05
CA ARG A 156 -3.01 -3.63 -15.04
C ARG A 156 -2.15 -4.59 -15.89
N VAL A 157 -1.83 -4.21 -17.12
CA VAL A 157 -0.96 -5.01 -18.01
C VAL A 157 0.41 -5.27 -17.38
N MET A 158 0.99 -4.26 -16.70
CA MET A 158 2.28 -4.41 -16.01
C MET A 158 2.23 -5.37 -14.82
N LEU A 159 1.10 -5.43 -14.11
CA LEU A 159 0.94 -6.27 -12.92
C LEU A 159 0.36 -7.67 -13.24
N GLU A 160 -0.29 -7.84 -14.39
CA GLU A 160 -0.92 -9.11 -14.78
C GLU A 160 0.00 -10.33 -14.65
N PRO A 161 1.28 -10.29 -15.09
CA PRO A 161 2.18 -11.44 -14.94
C PRO A 161 2.40 -11.86 -13.47
N LEU A 162 2.30 -10.90 -12.53
CA LEU A 162 2.51 -11.16 -11.11
C LEU A 162 1.28 -11.75 -10.42
N VAL A 163 0.07 -11.45 -10.91
CA VAL A 163 -1.18 -11.77 -10.22
C VAL A 163 -2.01 -12.87 -10.90
N LYS A 164 -1.72 -13.17 -12.18
CA LYS A 164 -2.54 -14.08 -12.99
C LYS A 164 -2.69 -15.46 -12.38
N HIS A 165 -1.63 -16.01 -11.80
CA HIS A 165 -1.62 -17.36 -11.21
C HIS A 165 -2.27 -17.42 -9.82
N LEU A 166 -2.53 -16.24 -9.20
CA LEU A 166 -3.07 -16.15 -7.84
C LEU A 166 -4.61 -16.18 -7.77
N GLY A 167 -5.30 -16.07 -8.90
CA GLY A 167 -6.77 -16.04 -8.94
C GLY A 167 -7.40 -14.77 -8.33
N VAL A 168 -6.59 -13.73 -8.05
CA VAL A 168 -7.08 -12.50 -7.40
C VAL A 168 -7.71 -11.50 -8.38
N LEU A 169 -7.41 -11.62 -9.68
CA LEU A 169 -7.90 -10.67 -10.71
C LEU A 169 -9.43 -10.67 -10.83
N GLU A 170 -10.04 -11.83 -10.68
CA GLU A 170 -11.51 -11.99 -10.77
C GLU A 170 -12.24 -11.35 -9.58
N LYS A 171 -11.50 -11.10 -8.50
CA LYS A 171 -12.02 -10.47 -7.28
C LYS A 171 -11.91 -8.94 -7.31
N VAL A 172 -11.23 -8.36 -8.31
CA VAL A 172 -11.01 -6.91 -8.43
C VAL A 172 -12.24 -6.20 -8.98
N VAL A 173 -12.69 -5.18 -8.26
CA VAL A 173 -13.80 -4.29 -8.62
C VAL A 173 -13.29 -2.84 -8.65
N TYR A 174 -13.38 -2.20 -9.82
CA TYR A 174 -13.09 -0.77 -9.93
C TYR A 174 -14.33 0.05 -9.59
N VAL A 175 -14.20 0.85 -8.54
CA VAL A 175 -15.28 1.74 -8.09
C VAL A 175 -15.20 3.05 -8.88
N LYS A 176 -16.24 3.35 -9.65
CA LYS A 176 -16.35 4.63 -10.36
C LYS A 176 -16.71 5.72 -9.36
N ASN A 177 -15.98 6.83 -9.40
CA ASN A 177 -16.40 8.05 -8.73
C ASN A 177 -17.57 8.62 -9.56
N ASN A 178 -18.74 8.70 -8.95
CA ASN A 178 -19.89 9.44 -9.52
C ASN A 178 -19.64 10.94 -9.40
#